data_4cc741458877765a6e59660f7ededf93
#
_entry.id   4cc741458877765a6e59660f7ededf93
#
_cell.length_a   1.000
_cell.length_b   1.000
_cell.length_c   1.000
_cell.angle_alpha   90.00
_cell.angle_beta   90.00
_cell.angle_gamma   90.00
#
_symmetry.space_group_name_H-M   'P 1'
#
loop_
_entity.id
_entity.type
_entity.pdbx_description
1 polymer ?
#
loop_
_entity_poly.entity_id
_entity_poly.type
_entity_poly.pdbx_seq_one_letter_code
_entity_poly.pdbx_strand_id
1 'polypeptide(L)'
;MLEGRVFDYGYTDKEKKEKGVRSSFQIDRDRIIHSSAFRRMRNKTQVFGVFTLDYYRTRLTHSLEVSQIARALTSILNKKYGLSIDLDLIEAVSLAHDIGHPPFGHLGEYIINEELKKATDGKLGFEANAQNIRILNFLEKKFYDSK
;
A
#
# COMPACT_ATOMS: atom_id res chain seq x y z
N MET A 1 11.49 13.73 -14.76
CA MET A 1 12.15 12.69 -13.93
C MET A 1 11.76 12.94 -12.48
N LEU A 2 10.96 12.10 -11.88
CA LEU A 2 10.68 12.17 -10.44
C LEU A 2 11.88 11.53 -9.72
N GLU A 3 12.96 12.29 -9.58
CA GLU A 3 14.07 11.90 -8.73
C GLU A 3 13.75 12.32 -7.30
N GLY A 4 13.48 11.33 -6.46
CA GLY A 4 13.44 11.53 -5.03
C GLY A 4 12.04 11.37 -4.41
N ARG A 5 12.05 10.86 -3.22
CA ARG A 5 10.90 10.85 -2.31
C ARG A 5 10.50 12.28 -2.00
N VAL A 6 9.20 12.56 -2.00
CA VAL A 6 8.66 13.84 -1.51
C VAL A 6 9.01 14.05 -0.03
N PHE A 7 9.22 12.96 0.70
CA PHE A 7 9.66 12.96 2.10
C PHE A 7 10.78 11.93 2.31
N ASP A 8 11.98 12.37 2.63
CA ASP A 8 13.07 11.50 3.07
C ASP A 8 12.91 11.22 4.57
N TYR A 9 12.05 10.26 4.90
CA TYR A 9 11.94 9.76 6.28
C TYR A 9 13.12 8.85 6.59
N GLY A 10 14.28 9.43 6.84
CA GLY A 10 15.48 8.81 7.36
C GLY A 10 15.69 7.32 6.99
N TYR A 11 16.77 7.04 6.33
CA TYR A 11 17.23 5.66 6.20
C TYR A 11 17.78 5.19 7.54
N THR A 12 17.52 3.93 7.91
CA THR A 12 18.31 3.28 8.97
C THR A 12 19.78 3.26 8.54
N ASP A 13 20.70 3.14 9.49
CA ASP A 13 22.15 3.07 9.17
C ASP A 13 22.48 1.89 8.25
N LYS A 14 21.72 0.80 8.34
CA LYS A 14 21.82 -0.33 7.42
C LYS A 14 21.38 0.06 6.01
N GLU A 15 20.25 0.73 5.86
CA GLU A 15 19.75 1.21 4.56
C GLU A 15 20.67 2.27 3.94
N LYS A 16 21.30 3.12 4.77
CA LYS A 16 22.33 4.07 4.29
C LYS A 16 23.55 3.36 3.71
N LYS A 17 24.00 2.26 4.31
CA LYS A 17 25.09 1.43 3.80
C LYS A 17 24.73 0.71 2.50
N GLU A 18 23.47 0.35 2.32
CA GLU A 18 22.95 -0.31 1.13
C GLU A 18 22.48 0.68 0.05
N LYS A 19 22.54 1.99 0.33
CA LYS A 19 22.21 3.06 -0.62
C LYS A 19 23.19 2.99 -1.80
N GLY A 20 22.66 2.72 -2.98
CA GLY A 20 23.45 2.48 -4.20
C GLY A 20 23.38 1.05 -4.73
N VAL A 21 22.97 0.08 -3.88
CA VAL A 21 22.62 -1.29 -4.30
C VAL A 21 21.14 -1.38 -4.62
N ARG A 22 20.27 -0.73 -3.79
CA ARG A 22 18.82 -0.69 -3.97
C ARG A 22 18.33 0.74 -4.23
N SER A 23 17.39 0.90 -5.16
CA SER A 23 16.70 2.18 -5.37
C SER A 23 15.85 2.56 -4.16
N SER A 24 15.51 3.84 -4.04
CA SER A 24 14.59 4.33 -2.99
C SER A 24 13.23 3.64 -3.06
N PHE A 25 12.74 3.38 -4.27
CA PHE A 25 11.46 2.70 -4.47
C PHE A 25 11.51 1.20 -4.16
N GLN A 26 12.65 0.54 -4.38
CA GLN A 26 12.86 -0.83 -3.91
C GLN A 26 12.80 -0.92 -2.39
N ILE A 27 13.43 0.02 -1.69
CA ILE A 27 13.35 0.09 -0.22
C ILE A 27 11.91 0.31 0.24
N ASP A 28 11.15 1.19 -0.41
CA ASP A 28 9.76 1.43 -0.04
C ASP A 28 8.87 0.21 -0.31
N ARG A 29 9.04 -0.46 -1.44
CA ARG A 29 8.38 -1.73 -1.73
C ARG A 29 8.66 -2.78 -0.65
N ASP A 30 9.92 -2.96 -0.30
CA ASP A 30 10.34 -3.93 0.72
C ASP A 30 9.72 -3.59 2.08
N ARG A 31 9.67 -2.31 2.46
CA ARG A 31 8.99 -1.85 3.68
C ARG A 31 7.50 -2.18 3.68
N ILE A 32 6.82 -1.98 2.55
CA ILE A 32 5.40 -2.32 2.40
C ILE A 32 5.19 -3.82 2.60
N ILE A 33 5.95 -4.67 1.91
CA ILE A 33 5.85 -6.13 2.00
C ILE A 33 6.08 -6.62 3.42
N HIS A 34 7.02 -6.01 4.14
CA HIS A 34 7.35 -6.39 5.52
C HIS A 34 6.46 -5.71 6.57
N SER A 35 5.56 -4.79 6.19
CA SER A 35 4.67 -4.11 7.11
C SER A 35 3.64 -5.06 7.73
N SER A 36 3.22 -4.76 8.94
CA SER A 36 2.17 -5.54 9.62
C SER A 36 0.81 -5.35 8.96
N ALA A 37 0.56 -4.17 8.41
CA ALA A 37 -0.67 -3.85 7.70
C ALA A 37 -0.81 -4.67 6.42
N PHE A 38 0.25 -4.82 5.63
CA PHE A 38 0.26 -5.65 4.44
C PHE A 38 -0.02 -7.12 4.78
N ARG A 39 0.63 -7.66 5.82
CA ARG A 39 0.42 -9.05 6.26
C ARG A 39 -1.01 -9.31 6.75
N ARG A 40 -1.66 -8.31 7.38
CA ARG A 40 -3.07 -8.44 7.81
C ARG A 40 -4.04 -8.58 6.66
N MET A 41 -3.70 -8.13 5.44
CA MET A 41 -4.54 -8.30 4.26
C MET A 41 -4.80 -9.78 3.90
N ARG A 42 -3.96 -10.69 4.37
CA ARG A 42 -4.18 -12.14 4.25
C ARG A 42 -5.51 -12.59 4.86
N ASN A 43 -5.93 -11.97 5.95
CA ASN A 43 -7.14 -12.33 6.68
C ASN A 43 -8.37 -11.49 6.30
N LYS A 44 -8.26 -10.67 5.27
CA LYS A 44 -9.36 -9.86 4.73
C LYS A 44 -9.77 -10.43 3.37
N THR A 45 -11.05 -10.75 3.23
CA THR A 45 -11.62 -11.18 1.93
C THR A 45 -11.74 -9.99 0.99
N GLN A 46 -11.55 -10.20 -0.31
CA GLN A 46 -11.72 -9.16 -1.32
C GLN A 46 -13.21 -8.90 -1.58
N VAL A 47 -14.01 -9.96 -1.66
CA VAL A 47 -15.45 -9.89 -1.91
C VAL A 47 -16.14 -10.85 -0.95
N PHE A 48 -17.28 -10.44 -0.36
CA PHE A 48 -18.17 -11.34 0.35
C PHE A 48 -18.81 -12.29 -0.65
N GLY A 49 -18.57 -13.57 -0.54
CA GLY A 49 -19.27 -14.53 -1.36
C GLY A 49 -18.77 -15.95 -1.20
N VAL A 50 -19.66 -16.80 -0.82
CA VAL A 50 -19.69 -18.27 -0.91
C VAL A 50 -18.53 -18.99 -0.22
N PHE A 51 -18.80 -19.39 1.01
CA PHE A 51 -17.98 -20.17 1.94
C PHE A 51 -17.62 -21.61 1.49
N THR A 52 -17.66 -21.93 0.20
CA THR A 52 -17.58 -23.32 -0.27
C THR A 52 -16.47 -23.64 -1.27
N LEU A 53 -15.60 -22.68 -1.59
CA LEU A 53 -14.52 -22.91 -2.53
C LEU A 53 -13.15 -22.67 -1.86
N ASP A 54 -12.21 -23.56 -2.05
CA ASP A 54 -10.82 -23.51 -1.58
C ASP A 54 -10.01 -22.32 -2.14
N TYR A 55 -10.62 -21.50 -3.00
CA TYR A 55 -10.01 -20.34 -3.66
C TYR A 55 -10.51 -19.01 -3.09
N TYR A 56 -10.17 -18.74 -1.84
CA TYR A 56 -10.42 -17.40 -1.30
C TYR A 56 -9.45 -16.40 -1.90
N ARG A 57 -9.97 -15.46 -2.68
CA ARG A 57 -9.20 -14.27 -3.06
C ARG A 57 -9.14 -13.33 -1.86
N THR A 58 -8.01 -13.34 -1.18
CA THR A 58 -7.73 -12.40 -0.10
C THR A 58 -7.31 -11.05 -0.68
N ARG A 59 -7.36 -9.98 0.09
CA ARG A 59 -6.82 -8.68 -0.32
C ARG A 59 -5.32 -8.75 -0.58
N LEU A 60 -4.60 -9.60 0.13
CA LEU A 60 -3.19 -9.84 -0.10
C LEU A 60 -2.92 -10.43 -1.50
N THR A 61 -3.62 -11.49 -1.86
CA THR A 61 -3.45 -12.10 -3.20
C THR A 61 -3.89 -11.15 -4.31
N HIS A 62 -4.97 -10.39 -4.09
CA HIS A 62 -5.40 -9.34 -5.02
C HIS A 62 -4.30 -8.29 -5.23
N SER A 63 -3.71 -7.74 -4.17
CA SER A 63 -2.66 -6.73 -4.28
C SER A 63 -1.40 -7.27 -5.00
N LEU A 64 -1.06 -8.54 -4.82
CA LEU A 64 0.02 -9.19 -5.55
C LEU A 64 -0.28 -9.30 -7.05
N GLU A 65 -1.51 -9.73 -7.42
CA GLU A 65 -1.94 -9.81 -8.82
C GLU A 65 -1.97 -8.44 -9.47
N VAL A 66 -2.52 -7.43 -8.80
CA VAL A 66 -2.54 -6.03 -9.28
C VAL A 66 -1.12 -5.53 -9.51
N SER A 67 -0.19 -5.79 -8.58
CA SER A 67 1.19 -5.33 -8.72
C SER A 67 1.90 -5.97 -9.91
N GLN A 68 1.67 -7.25 -10.14
CA GLN A 68 2.24 -7.97 -11.30
C GLN A 68 1.72 -7.40 -12.63
N ILE A 69 0.40 -7.19 -12.73
CA ILE A 69 -0.23 -6.64 -13.95
C ILE A 69 0.24 -5.20 -14.17
N ALA A 70 0.24 -4.37 -13.14
CA ALA A 70 0.66 -2.98 -13.22
C ALA A 70 2.13 -2.84 -13.67
N ARG A 71 3.02 -3.68 -13.14
CA ARG A 71 4.43 -3.73 -13.53
C ARG A 71 4.59 -4.12 -15.01
N ALA A 72 3.88 -5.15 -15.46
CA ALA A 72 3.91 -5.59 -16.86
C ALA A 72 3.36 -4.51 -17.80
N LEU A 73 2.21 -3.91 -17.46
CA LEU A 73 1.61 -2.83 -18.24
C LEU A 73 2.54 -1.62 -18.35
N THR A 74 3.14 -1.21 -17.23
CA THR A 74 4.10 -0.09 -17.19
C THR A 74 5.32 -0.36 -18.07
N SER A 75 5.84 -1.58 -18.07
CA SER A 75 6.94 -1.97 -18.97
C SER A 75 6.55 -1.83 -20.46
N ILE A 76 5.35 -2.23 -20.83
CA ILE A 76 4.82 -2.08 -22.19
C ILE A 76 4.66 -0.60 -22.55
N LEU A 77 4.09 0.22 -21.64
CA LEU A 77 3.88 1.65 -21.86
C LEU A 77 5.21 2.40 -21.99
N ASN A 78 6.18 2.09 -21.12
CA ASN A 78 7.53 2.66 -21.20
C ASN A 78 8.14 2.39 -22.60
N LYS A 79 8.06 1.13 -23.05
CA LYS A 79 8.60 0.75 -24.38
C LYS A 79 7.84 1.39 -25.52
N LYS A 80 6.50 1.44 -25.47
CA LYS A 80 5.66 1.92 -26.57
C LYS A 80 5.69 3.44 -26.73
N TYR A 81 5.75 4.16 -25.62
CA TYR A 81 5.61 5.62 -25.59
C TYR A 81 6.88 6.35 -25.17
N GLY A 82 8.01 5.65 -24.95
CA GLY A 82 9.25 6.25 -24.51
C GLY A 82 9.18 6.83 -23.10
N LEU A 83 8.31 6.31 -22.24
CA LEU A 83 8.18 6.74 -20.86
C LEU A 83 9.31 6.17 -20.00
N SER A 84 9.58 6.80 -18.87
CA SER A 84 10.59 6.37 -17.90
C SER A 84 9.98 6.20 -16.51
N ILE A 85 8.83 5.52 -16.45
CA ILE A 85 8.15 5.24 -15.17
C ILE A 85 8.90 4.11 -14.47
N ASP A 86 9.28 4.34 -13.22
CA ASP A 86 9.99 3.35 -12.41
C ASP A 86 9.07 2.17 -12.05
N LEU A 87 9.52 0.96 -12.36
CA LEU A 87 8.73 -0.26 -12.16
C LEU A 87 8.60 -0.61 -10.67
N ASP A 88 9.59 -0.30 -9.85
CA ASP A 88 9.56 -0.58 -8.42
C ASP A 88 8.62 0.41 -7.70
N LEU A 89 8.51 1.65 -8.20
CA LEU A 89 7.50 2.60 -7.73
C LEU A 89 6.09 2.07 -7.99
N ILE A 90 5.81 1.62 -9.21
CA ILE A 90 4.48 1.09 -9.57
C ILE A 90 4.15 -0.16 -8.77
N GLU A 91 5.11 -1.04 -8.57
CA GLU A 91 4.95 -2.23 -7.73
C GLU A 91 4.63 -1.85 -6.28
N ALA A 92 5.38 -0.92 -5.69
CA ALA A 92 5.17 -0.45 -4.33
C ALA A 92 3.77 0.17 -4.13
N VAL A 93 3.35 1.05 -5.03
CA VAL A 93 2.02 1.68 -4.98
C VAL A 93 0.91 0.64 -5.12
N SER A 94 1.07 -0.30 -6.07
CA SER A 94 0.09 -1.37 -6.29
C SER A 94 -0.03 -2.32 -5.09
N LEU A 95 1.06 -2.64 -4.41
CA LEU A 95 1.02 -3.44 -3.19
C LEU A 95 0.31 -2.71 -2.04
N ALA A 96 0.43 -1.39 -1.99
CA ALA A 96 -0.09 -0.58 -0.89
C ALA A 96 -1.55 -0.17 -1.05
N HIS A 97 -2.15 -0.29 -2.24
CA HIS A 97 -3.43 0.35 -2.57
C HIS A 97 -4.61 -0.06 -1.67
N ASP A 98 -4.59 -1.27 -1.11
CA ASP A 98 -5.68 -1.85 -0.32
C ASP A 98 -5.37 -1.96 1.19
N ILE A 99 -4.22 -1.47 1.65
CA ILE A 99 -3.77 -1.60 3.05
C ILE A 99 -4.76 -0.96 4.04
N GLY A 100 -5.31 0.19 3.71
CA GLY A 100 -6.21 0.98 4.54
C GLY A 100 -7.67 0.58 4.46
N HIS A 101 -8.02 -0.37 3.61
CA HIS A 101 -9.41 -0.81 3.46
C HIS A 101 -9.93 -1.44 4.76
N PRO A 102 -11.12 -1.01 5.23
CA PRO A 102 -11.71 -1.53 6.45
C PRO A 102 -12.28 -2.94 6.21
N PRO A 103 -12.67 -3.67 7.28
CA PRO A 103 -13.48 -4.87 7.16
C PRO A 103 -14.79 -4.56 6.43
N PHE A 104 -15.32 -5.54 5.71
CA PHE A 104 -16.56 -5.46 4.94
C PHE A 104 -16.52 -4.53 3.70
N GLY A 105 -15.32 -4.19 3.21
CA GLY A 105 -15.12 -3.44 1.98
C GLY A 105 -15.77 -2.06 1.98
N HIS A 106 -16.37 -1.66 0.85
CA HIS A 106 -17.00 -0.35 0.71
C HIS A 106 -18.20 -0.12 1.62
N LEU A 107 -18.93 -1.18 1.99
CA LEU A 107 -20.02 -1.03 2.96
C LEU A 107 -19.46 -0.66 4.34
N GLY A 108 -18.40 -1.31 4.77
CA GLY A 108 -17.71 -0.96 6.01
C GLY A 108 -17.14 0.46 6.00
N GLU A 109 -16.55 0.85 4.88
CA GLU A 109 -16.07 2.22 4.66
C GLU A 109 -17.19 3.25 4.81
N TYR A 110 -18.30 3.02 4.13
CA TYR A 110 -19.49 3.87 4.20
C TYR A 110 -19.99 4.01 5.64
N ILE A 111 -20.18 2.88 6.34
CA ILE A 111 -20.69 2.89 7.72
C ILE A 111 -19.73 3.64 8.66
N ILE A 112 -18.45 3.37 8.59
CA ILE A 112 -17.43 4.04 9.41
C ILE A 112 -17.45 5.55 9.14
N ASN A 113 -17.52 5.96 7.87
CA ASN A 113 -17.58 7.35 7.49
C ASN A 113 -18.82 8.07 8.08
N GLU A 114 -20.01 7.44 7.97
CA GLU A 114 -21.26 8.03 8.50
C GLU A 114 -21.24 8.12 10.02
N GLU A 115 -20.79 7.08 10.72
CA GLU A 115 -20.70 7.10 12.18
C GLU A 115 -19.66 8.13 12.66
N LEU A 116 -18.52 8.26 11.96
CA LEU A 116 -17.51 9.24 12.30
C LEU A 116 -18.01 10.68 12.09
N LYS A 117 -18.75 10.94 11.02
CA LYS A 117 -19.40 12.23 10.79
C LYS A 117 -20.40 12.57 11.88
N LYS A 118 -21.26 11.62 12.27
CA LYS A 118 -22.22 11.82 13.37
C LYS A 118 -21.51 12.13 14.68
N ALA A 119 -20.46 11.37 15.03
CA ALA A 119 -19.72 11.53 16.28
C ALA A 119 -18.92 12.84 16.35
N THR A 120 -18.65 13.49 15.22
CA THR A 120 -17.78 14.67 15.14
C THR A 120 -18.47 15.90 14.56
N ASP A 121 -19.81 15.92 14.52
CA ASP A 121 -20.58 17.01 13.90
C ASP A 121 -20.11 17.33 12.47
N GLY A 122 -19.82 16.30 11.68
CA GLY A 122 -19.38 16.43 10.29
C GLY A 122 -17.92 16.85 10.09
N LYS A 123 -17.15 17.02 11.16
CA LYS A 123 -15.76 17.52 11.08
C LYS A 123 -14.77 16.47 10.57
N LEU A 124 -15.02 15.19 10.81
CA LEU A 124 -14.16 14.10 10.38
C LEU A 124 -14.94 13.13 9.49
N GLY A 125 -14.22 12.52 8.57
CA GLY A 125 -14.70 11.45 7.71
C GLY A 125 -13.68 10.32 7.61
N PHE A 126 -14.10 9.19 7.05
CA PHE A 126 -13.23 8.07 6.76
C PHE A 126 -13.22 7.79 5.26
N GLU A 127 -12.01 7.61 4.71
CA GLU A 127 -11.80 7.26 3.32
C GLU A 127 -10.59 6.29 3.25
N ALA A 128 -10.77 5.16 2.57
CA ALA A 128 -9.80 4.06 2.56
C ALA A 128 -8.44 4.45 1.96
N ASN A 129 -8.42 5.28 0.90
CA ASN A 129 -7.16 5.70 0.29
C ASN A 129 -6.39 6.68 1.19
N ALA A 130 -7.09 7.59 1.86
CA ALA A 130 -6.47 8.45 2.87
C ALA A 130 -5.91 7.62 4.04
N GLN A 131 -6.61 6.56 4.41
CA GLN A 131 -6.15 5.63 5.44
C GLN A 131 -4.91 4.83 5.00
N ASN A 132 -4.75 4.49 3.70
CA ASN A 132 -3.51 3.92 3.18
C ASN A 132 -2.31 4.80 3.53
N ILE A 133 -2.41 6.09 3.19
CA ILE A 133 -1.35 7.08 3.46
C ILE A 133 -1.10 7.22 4.95
N ARG A 134 -2.16 7.28 5.76
CA ARG A 134 -2.05 7.38 7.21
C ARG A 134 -1.33 6.18 7.83
N ILE A 135 -1.65 4.97 7.39
CA ILE A 135 -0.99 3.75 7.86
C ILE A 135 0.49 3.79 7.51
N LEU A 136 0.82 4.05 6.25
CA LEU A 136 2.20 4.03 5.79
C LEU A 136 3.06 5.13 6.43
N ASN A 137 2.47 6.31 6.68
CA ASN A 137 3.22 7.43 7.23
C ASN A 137 3.33 7.44 8.76
N PHE A 138 2.29 7.01 9.47
CA PHE A 138 2.18 7.26 10.90
C PHE A 138 1.97 6.00 11.76
N LEU A 139 1.25 5.00 11.27
CA LEU A 139 0.83 3.87 12.10
C LEU A 139 1.73 2.65 11.98
N GLU A 140 2.39 2.43 10.84
CA GLU A 140 3.38 1.37 10.73
C GLU A 140 4.65 1.74 11.50
N LYS A 141 5.16 0.76 12.25
CA LYS A 141 6.40 0.92 13.00
C LYS A 141 7.54 1.17 12.03
N LYS A 142 8.05 2.38 12.02
CA LYS A 142 9.34 2.67 11.42
C LYS A 142 10.38 2.23 12.43
N PHE A 143 11.38 1.46 11.99
CA PHE A 143 12.53 1.15 12.82
C PHE A 143 13.29 2.46 13.01
N TYR A 144 12.94 3.19 14.07
CA TYR A 144 13.85 4.19 14.60
C TYR A 144 14.86 3.42 15.45
N ASP A 145 16.15 3.65 15.20
CA ASP A 145 17.16 3.20 16.13
C ASP A 145 16.78 3.74 17.51
N SER A 146 16.40 2.81 18.41
CA SER A 146 16.27 3.14 19.81
C SER A 146 17.67 3.52 20.31
N LYS A 147 17.90 4.81 20.50
CA LYS A 147 18.98 5.25 21.37
C LYS A 147 18.61 4.94 22.80
#